data_fbb8a6ee76d4f0f38bc5dcd9d1957730
#
_entry.id   fbb8a6ee76d4f0f38bc5dcd9d1957730
#
_cell.length_a   1.000
_cell.length_b   1.000
_cell.length_c   1.000
_cell.angle_alpha   90.00
_cell.angle_beta   90.00
_cell.angle_gamma   90.00
#
_symmetry.space_group_name_H-M   'P 1'
#
loop_
_entity.id
_entity.type
_entity.pdbx_description
1 polymer ?
#
loop_
_entity_poly.entity_id
_entity_poly.type
_entity_poly.pdbx_seq_one_letter_code
_entity_poly.pdbx_strand_id
1 'polypeptide(L)'
;MLEIKNLSKKYSGKTVLDNICYTFESGKIYGIMGENGAGKSTLFRCIMHLEKFDGDISVSHPHKIGYLSDTPFFYSFVTGMEYIEFCLKASNISIDKQKITALNEKFALPLERYATNYSMGMKKRLMIMTLMLQDYDLVVLDEPFNGLDLAGVILLKQWIKQMKEEGKCIILSSHIISSLTDICDEISYIHNGKTVANFTGKSANEIEMEISKFYLEFTEI
;
A
#
# COMPACT_ATOMS: atom_id res chain seq x y z
N MET A 1 1.02 -13.47 -9.90
CA MET A 1 2.45 -13.28 -9.54
C MET A 1 2.94 -12.00 -10.20
N LEU A 2 3.55 -11.10 -9.44
CA LEU A 2 4.22 -9.90 -9.92
C LEU A 2 5.73 -10.10 -9.74
N GLU A 3 6.51 -9.89 -10.79
CA GLU A 3 7.96 -9.99 -10.75
C GLU A 3 8.59 -8.66 -11.16
N ILE A 4 9.59 -8.21 -10.39
CA ILE A 4 10.36 -6.98 -10.63
C ILE A 4 11.82 -7.38 -10.82
N LYS A 5 12.43 -6.97 -11.94
CA LYS A 5 13.82 -7.25 -12.28
C LYS A 5 14.61 -5.97 -12.52
N ASN A 6 15.67 -5.78 -11.73
CA ASN A 6 16.66 -4.72 -11.89
C ASN A 6 16.04 -3.32 -11.99
N LEU A 7 14.95 -3.07 -11.23
CA LEU A 7 14.24 -1.81 -11.27
C LEU A 7 15.09 -0.69 -10.67
N SER A 8 15.34 0.34 -11.48
CA SER A 8 16.06 1.54 -11.07
C SER A 8 15.28 2.79 -11.46
N LYS A 9 15.33 3.82 -10.60
CA LYS A 9 14.65 5.09 -10.82
C LYS A 9 15.51 6.26 -10.40
N LYS A 10 15.56 7.26 -11.28
CA LYS A 10 16.24 8.54 -11.01
C LYS A 10 15.29 9.71 -11.17
N TYR A 11 15.43 10.74 -10.32
CA TYR A 11 14.82 12.04 -10.48
C TYR A 11 15.92 13.09 -10.58
N SER A 12 15.94 13.87 -11.66
CA SER A 12 16.92 14.94 -11.91
C SER A 12 18.37 14.49 -11.63
N GLY A 13 18.73 13.27 -12.06
CA GLY A 13 20.06 12.69 -11.89
C GLY A 13 20.32 12.00 -10.54
N LYS A 14 19.48 12.21 -9.53
CA LYS A 14 19.59 11.53 -8.24
C LYS A 14 18.90 10.16 -8.30
N THR A 15 19.65 9.10 -7.99
CA THR A 15 19.10 7.74 -7.88
C THR A 15 18.21 7.63 -6.62
N VAL A 16 16.98 7.15 -6.79
CA VAL A 16 16.00 6.93 -5.73
C VAL A 16 15.72 5.44 -5.54
N LEU A 17 15.77 4.66 -6.61
CA LEU A 17 15.76 3.19 -6.55
C LEU A 17 16.94 2.67 -7.36
N ASP A 18 17.63 1.67 -6.83
CA ASP A 18 18.85 1.13 -7.40
C ASP A 18 18.79 -0.40 -7.41
N ASN A 19 18.55 -0.96 -8.59
CA ASN A 19 18.57 -2.40 -8.87
C ASN A 19 17.66 -3.22 -7.94
N ILE A 20 16.42 -2.79 -7.75
CA ILE A 20 15.42 -3.51 -6.95
C ILE A 20 14.91 -4.74 -7.69
N CYS A 21 14.91 -5.88 -7.02
CA CYS A 21 14.35 -7.13 -7.51
C CYS A 21 13.39 -7.72 -6.48
N TYR A 22 12.16 -8.04 -6.90
CA TYR A 22 11.14 -8.67 -6.05
C TYR A 22 10.31 -9.69 -6.83
N THR A 23 9.80 -10.66 -6.10
CA THR A 23 8.78 -11.59 -6.57
C THR A 23 7.65 -11.63 -5.55
N PHE A 24 6.44 -11.29 -5.99
CA PHE A 24 5.24 -11.28 -5.16
C PHE A 24 4.27 -12.35 -5.65
N GLU A 25 3.91 -13.26 -4.76
CA GLU A 25 3.04 -14.39 -5.04
C GLU A 25 1.62 -14.14 -4.54
N SER A 26 0.65 -14.80 -5.14
CA SER A 26 -0.75 -14.77 -4.68
C SER A 26 -0.87 -15.46 -3.31
N GLY A 27 -1.84 -15.01 -2.49
CA GLY A 27 -2.10 -15.56 -1.16
C GLY A 27 -1.07 -15.16 -0.10
N LYS A 28 -0.26 -14.12 -0.37
CA LYS A 28 0.72 -13.61 0.59
C LYS A 28 0.57 -12.10 0.82
N ILE A 29 1.00 -11.65 1.99
CA ILE A 29 1.11 -10.25 2.39
C ILE A 29 2.59 -9.90 2.51
N TYR A 30 3.02 -8.92 1.73
CA TYR A 30 4.40 -8.41 1.70
C TYR A 30 4.49 -7.03 2.32
N GLY A 31 5.42 -6.85 3.25
CA GLY A 31 5.74 -5.57 3.85
C GLY A 31 6.98 -4.94 3.20
N ILE A 32 6.88 -3.70 2.78
CA ILE A 32 8.04 -2.89 2.36
C ILE A 32 8.33 -1.87 3.45
N MET A 33 9.39 -2.13 4.20
CA MET A 33 9.80 -1.30 5.31
C MET A 33 10.93 -0.36 4.89
N GLY A 34 11.00 0.80 5.52
CA GLY A 34 12.08 1.77 5.31
C GLY A 34 11.72 3.14 5.83
N GLU A 35 12.71 3.98 6.01
CA GLU A 35 12.55 5.36 6.46
C GLU A 35 11.77 6.22 5.44
N ASN A 36 11.37 7.40 5.87
CA ASN A 36 10.82 8.40 4.97
C ASN A 36 11.91 8.81 3.95
N GLY A 37 11.56 8.76 2.66
CA GLY A 37 12.52 9.02 1.58
C GLY A 37 13.33 7.80 1.12
N ALA A 38 13.19 6.62 1.72
CA ALA A 38 13.92 5.41 1.31
C ALA A 38 13.55 4.90 -0.10
N GLY A 39 12.44 5.38 -0.70
CA GLY A 39 12.02 5.00 -2.04
C GLY A 39 10.73 4.16 -2.11
N LYS A 40 10.08 3.85 -0.98
CA LYS A 40 8.87 3.00 -0.91
C LYS A 40 7.75 3.48 -1.84
N SER A 41 7.30 4.72 -1.71
CA SER A 41 6.24 5.28 -2.56
C SER A 41 6.66 5.37 -4.03
N THR A 42 7.97 5.58 -4.31
CA THR A 42 8.50 5.57 -5.67
C THR A 42 8.43 4.16 -6.28
N LEU A 43 8.79 3.13 -5.50
CA LEU A 43 8.63 1.74 -5.92
C LEU A 43 7.17 1.42 -6.27
N PHE A 44 6.23 1.82 -5.43
CA PHE A 44 4.81 1.59 -5.65
C PHE A 44 4.29 2.32 -6.89
N ARG A 45 4.72 3.56 -7.14
CA ARG A 45 4.39 4.28 -8.38
C ARG A 45 4.97 3.61 -9.63
N CYS A 46 6.16 3.01 -9.53
CA CYS A 46 6.72 2.21 -10.62
C CYS A 46 5.90 0.94 -10.86
N ILE A 47 5.50 0.20 -9.81
CA ILE A 47 4.61 -0.97 -9.91
C ILE A 47 3.30 -0.60 -10.60
N MET A 48 2.75 0.57 -10.29
CA MET A 48 1.52 1.09 -10.90
C MET A 48 1.73 1.71 -12.29
N HIS A 49 2.95 1.68 -12.85
CA HIS A 49 3.32 2.36 -14.10
C HIS A 49 2.99 3.87 -14.13
N LEU A 50 2.90 4.51 -12.96
CA LEU A 50 2.71 5.96 -12.83
C LEU A 50 4.01 6.74 -13.02
N GLU A 51 5.16 6.06 -12.96
CA GLU A 51 6.49 6.61 -13.13
C GLU A 51 7.29 5.79 -14.16
N LYS A 52 8.11 6.47 -14.95
CA LYS A 52 9.09 5.79 -15.82
C LYS A 52 10.24 5.26 -14.97
N PHE A 53 10.73 4.09 -15.29
CA PHE A 53 11.83 3.42 -14.61
C PHE A 53 12.67 2.63 -15.62
N ASP A 54 13.88 2.24 -15.21
CA ASP A 54 14.73 1.27 -15.91
C ASP A 54 14.53 -0.10 -15.27
N GLY A 55 14.65 -1.19 -16.04
CA GLY A 55 14.37 -2.55 -15.58
C GLY A 55 13.05 -3.09 -16.10
N ASP A 56 12.54 -4.16 -15.51
CA ASP A 56 11.31 -4.83 -15.95
C ASP A 56 10.35 -5.08 -14.78
N ILE A 57 9.06 -4.89 -15.05
CA ILE A 57 7.96 -5.29 -14.17
C ILE A 57 7.00 -6.15 -15.00
N SER A 58 6.88 -7.41 -14.66
CA SER A 58 6.03 -8.36 -15.35
C SER A 58 4.96 -8.95 -14.42
N VAL A 59 3.78 -9.18 -14.99
CA VAL A 59 2.64 -9.77 -14.30
C VAL A 59 2.20 -11.00 -15.08
N SER A 60 2.14 -12.16 -14.43
CA SER A 60 1.92 -13.45 -15.10
C SER A 60 0.54 -13.59 -15.78
N HIS A 61 -0.44 -12.80 -15.38
CA HIS A 61 -1.78 -12.71 -15.96
C HIS A 61 -2.29 -11.27 -15.84
N PRO A 62 -3.26 -10.83 -16.67
CA PRO A 62 -3.86 -9.51 -16.51
C PRO A 62 -4.54 -9.45 -15.14
N HIS A 63 -3.93 -8.77 -14.20
CA HIS A 63 -4.43 -8.54 -12.85
C HIS A 63 -5.07 -7.18 -12.73
N LYS A 64 -6.17 -7.13 -11.99
CA LYS A 64 -6.70 -5.85 -11.51
C LYS A 64 -5.89 -5.44 -10.29
N ILE A 65 -5.23 -4.30 -10.38
CA ILE A 65 -4.38 -3.77 -9.31
C ILE A 65 -5.08 -2.61 -8.65
N GLY A 66 -5.31 -2.71 -7.32
CA GLY A 66 -5.76 -1.61 -6.49
C GLY A 66 -4.58 -0.86 -5.88
N TYR A 67 -4.66 0.47 -5.81
CA TYR A 67 -3.62 1.29 -5.20
C TYR A 67 -4.19 2.29 -4.19
N LEU A 68 -3.66 2.26 -2.98
CA LEU A 68 -3.88 3.27 -1.95
C LEU A 68 -2.63 4.13 -1.83
N SER A 69 -2.72 5.37 -2.26
CA SER A 69 -1.65 6.36 -2.07
C SER A 69 -1.60 6.83 -0.61
N ASP A 70 -0.40 7.13 -0.11
CA ASP A 70 -0.25 7.76 1.20
C ASP A 70 -0.92 9.13 1.27
N THR A 71 -0.83 9.92 0.22
CA THR A 71 -1.43 11.27 0.14
C THR A 71 -2.78 11.23 -0.59
N PRO A 72 -3.91 11.35 0.12
CA PRO A 72 -5.24 11.41 -0.50
C PRO A 72 -5.42 12.67 -1.34
N PHE A 73 -5.91 12.50 -2.56
CA PHE A 73 -6.32 13.60 -3.42
C PHE A 73 -7.80 13.48 -3.77
N PHE A 74 -8.54 14.58 -3.60
CA PHE A 74 -9.95 14.67 -3.96
C PHE A 74 -10.21 15.94 -4.76
N TYR A 75 -11.03 15.82 -5.81
CA TYR A 75 -11.50 16.98 -6.56
C TYR A 75 -12.44 17.83 -5.71
N SER A 76 -12.40 19.15 -5.93
CA SER A 76 -13.32 20.09 -5.28
C SER A 76 -14.77 19.78 -5.67
N PHE A 77 -15.67 19.98 -4.73
CA PHE A 77 -17.12 19.79 -4.92
C PHE A 77 -17.58 18.36 -5.28
N VAL A 78 -16.74 17.34 -4.98
CA VAL A 78 -17.09 15.91 -5.09
C VAL A 78 -17.40 15.39 -3.70
N THR A 79 -18.61 14.85 -3.50
CA THR A 79 -19.03 14.21 -2.26
C THR A 79 -18.35 12.84 -2.08
N GLY A 80 -18.40 12.28 -0.87
CA GLY A 80 -17.89 10.93 -0.62
C GLY A 80 -18.61 9.88 -1.48
N MET A 81 -19.93 10.01 -1.64
CA MET A 81 -20.72 9.10 -2.49
C MET A 81 -20.33 9.21 -3.96
N GLU A 82 -20.24 10.43 -4.49
CA GLU A 82 -19.85 10.64 -5.89
C GLU A 82 -18.42 10.14 -6.18
N TYR A 83 -17.51 10.26 -5.21
CA TYR A 83 -16.16 9.69 -5.33
C TYR A 83 -16.21 8.16 -5.45
N ILE A 84 -16.98 7.47 -4.60
CA ILE A 84 -17.16 6.02 -4.68
C ILE A 84 -17.76 5.64 -6.03
N GLU A 85 -18.86 6.28 -6.43
CA GLU A 85 -19.53 6.00 -7.71
C GLU A 85 -18.61 6.21 -8.92
N PHE A 86 -17.80 7.27 -8.90
CA PHE A 86 -16.79 7.54 -9.93
C PHE A 86 -15.78 6.40 -10.03
N CYS A 87 -15.21 5.98 -8.91
CA CYS A 87 -14.20 4.90 -8.89
C CYS A 87 -14.79 3.56 -9.35
N LEU A 88 -16.01 3.22 -8.93
CA LEU A 88 -16.68 1.99 -9.37
C LEU A 88 -16.97 2.02 -10.89
N LYS A 89 -17.46 3.13 -11.40
CA LYS A 89 -17.68 3.32 -12.85
C LYS A 89 -16.37 3.22 -13.65
N ALA A 90 -15.32 3.85 -13.17
CA ALA A 90 -14.00 3.79 -13.81
C ALA A 90 -13.43 2.36 -13.88
N SER A 91 -13.81 1.52 -12.92
CA SER A 91 -13.46 0.08 -12.89
C SER A 91 -14.49 -0.83 -13.58
N ASN A 92 -15.48 -0.27 -14.28
CA ASN A 92 -16.60 -1.00 -14.91
C ASN A 92 -17.40 -1.88 -13.92
N ILE A 93 -17.54 -1.41 -12.68
CA ILE A 93 -18.31 -2.09 -11.63
C ILE A 93 -19.67 -1.41 -11.48
N SER A 94 -20.73 -2.20 -11.42
CA SER A 94 -22.08 -1.70 -11.19
C SER A 94 -22.21 -1.09 -9.80
N ILE A 95 -22.92 0.04 -9.72
CA ILE A 95 -23.16 0.73 -8.45
C ILE A 95 -24.30 0.00 -7.71
N ASP A 96 -23.93 -0.56 -6.56
CA ASP A 96 -24.89 -1.14 -5.61
C ASP A 96 -24.94 -0.25 -4.35
N LYS A 97 -25.97 0.61 -4.28
CA LYS A 97 -26.13 1.53 -3.16
C LYS A 97 -26.38 0.81 -1.83
N GLN A 98 -27.01 -0.37 -1.84
CA GLN A 98 -27.23 -1.15 -0.61
C GLN A 98 -25.90 -1.66 -0.07
N LYS A 99 -25.05 -2.19 -0.96
CA LYS A 99 -23.68 -2.63 -0.58
C LYS A 99 -22.83 -1.48 -0.06
N ILE A 100 -22.90 -0.30 -0.70
CA ILE A 100 -22.18 0.90 -0.25
C ILE A 100 -22.67 1.31 1.15
N THR A 101 -24.00 1.38 1.37
CA THR A 101 -24.58 1.76 2.67
C THR A 101 -24.20 0.76 3.76
N ALA A 102 -24.33 -0.53 3.52
CA ALA A 102 -23.96 -1.57 4.48
C ALA A 102 -22.48 -1.53 4.85
N LEU A 103 -21.60 -1.28 3.88
CA LEU A 103 -20.18 -1.11 4.17
C LEU A 103 -19.93 0.18 4.96
N ASN A 104 -20.63 1.27 4.63
CA ASN A 104 -20.47 2.55 5.32
C ASN A 104 -20.93 2.52 6.79
N GLU A 105 -21.77 1.60 7.21
CA GLU A 105 -22.10 1.39 8.62
C GLU A 105 -20.85 1.13 9.47
N LYS A 106 -19.84 0.45 8.86
CA LYS A 106 -18.54 0.18 9.52
C LYS A 106 -17.59 1.38 9.49
N PHE A 107 -17.68 2.21 8.45
CA PHE A 107 -16.77 3.34 8.25
C PHE A 107 -17.30 4.65 8.84
N ALA A 108 -18.62 4.76 9.02
CA ALA A 108 -19.33 5.91 9.56
C ALA A 108 -18.94 7.24 8.87
N LEU A 109 -18.86 7.24 7.54
CA LEU A 109 -18.51 8.43 6.76
C LEU A 109 -19.76 9.21 6.35
N PRO A 110 -19.73 10.55 6.42
CA PRO A 110 -20.83 11.41 5.96
C PRO A 110 -20.77 11.52 4.41
N LEU A 111 -21.22 10.49 3.69
CA LEU A 111 -21.03 10.35 2.23
C LEU A 111 -21.64 11.49 1.41
N GLU A 112 -22.63 12.22 1.94
CA GLU A 112 -23.24 13.37 1.27
C GLU A 112 -22.43 14.69 1.39
N ARG A 113 -21.36 14.70 2.21
CA ARG A 113 -20.47 15.85 2.34
C ARG A 113 -19.34 15.80 1.32
N TYR A 114 -18.85 16.96 0.92
CA TYR A 114 -17.67 17.06 0.05
C TYR A 114 -16.45 16.40 0.70
N ALA A 115 -15.80 15.49 -0.05
CA ALA A 115 -14.64 14.73 0.42
C ALA A 115 -13.43 15.62 0.76
N THR A 116 -13.32 16.80 0.14
CA THR A 116 -12.30 17.80 0.49
C THR A 116 -12.41 18.28 1.93
N ASN A 117 -13.63 18.30 2.51
CA ASN A 117 -13.91 18.75 3.88
C ASN A 117 -13.72 17.62 4.93
N TYR A 118 -13.29 16.44 4.51
CA TYR A 118 -12.98 15.34 5.42
C TYR A 118 -11.65 15.57 6.13
N SER A 119 -11.56 15.09 7.38
CA SER A 119 -10.25 14.96 8.03
C SER A 119 -9.35 13.98 7.26
N MET A 120 -8.04 14.01 7.51
CA MET A 120 -7.12 13.05 6.86
C MET A 120 -7.52 11.59 7.10
N GLY A 121 -7.92 11.24 8.33
CA GLY A 121 -8.40 9.89 8.65
C GLY A 121 -9.69 9.53 7.90
N MET A 122 -10.64 10.46 7.77
CA MET A 122 -11.85 10.24 6.99
C MET A 122 -11.55 10.07 5.49
N LYS A 123 -10.62 10.86 4.94
CA LYS A 123 -10.15 10.73 3.55
C LYS A 123 -9.55 9.35 3.30
N LYS A 124 -8.67 8.89 4.20
CA LYS A 124 -8.05 7.57 4.12
C LYS A 124 -9.11 6.45 4.20
N ARG A 125 -10.05 6.57 5.15
CA ARG A 125 -11.18 5.62 5.26
C ARG A 125 -12.02 5.57 3.99
N LEU A 126 -12.32 6.72 3.35
CA LEU A 126 -13.08 6.76 2.11
C LEU A 126 -12.35 6.02 0.98
N MET A 127 -11.04 6.22 0.84
CA MET A 127 -10.23 5.50 -0.15
C MET A 127 -10.21 3.98 0.12
N ILE A 128 -10.02 3.57 1.37
CA ILE A 128 -10.03 2.15 1.78
C ILE A 128 -11.41 1.54 1.49
N MET A 129 -12.49 2.19 1.91
CA MET A 129 -13.85 1.75 1.64
C MET A 129 -14.11 1.59 0.14
N THR A 130 -13.61 2.52 -0.67
CA THR A 130 -13.73 2.47 -2.13
C THR A 130 -12.97 1.29 -2.73
N LEU A 131 -11.77 0.98 -2.21
CA LEU A 131 -11.03 -0.23 -2.61
C LEU A 131 -11.76 -1.52 -2.23
N MET A 132 -12.34 -1.58 -1.03
CA MET A 132 -13.08 -2.75 -0.54
C MET A 132 -14.35 -3.06 -1.36
N LEU A 133 -14.92 -2.07 -2.05
CA LEU A 133 -16.07 -2.24 -2.95
C LEU A 133 -15.67 -2.81 -4.31
N GLN A 134 -14.40 -2.96 -4.58
CA GLN A 134 -13.85 -3.43 -5.84
C GLN A 134 -13.12 -4.77 -5.62
N ASP A 135 -13.11 -5.60 -6.66
CA ASP A 135 -12.41 -6.89 -6.64
C ASP A 135 -11.07 -6.75 -7.36
N TYR A 136 -9.98 -6.86 -6.59
CA TYR A 136 -8.61 -6.78 -7.07
C TYR A 136 -7.89 -8.10 -6.84
N ASP A 137 -6.94 -8.43 -7.73
CA ASP A 137 -6.06 -9.58 -7.58
C ASP A 137 -4.79 -9.24 -6.79
N LEU A 138 -4.37 -7.99 -6.92
CA LEU A 138 -3.23 -7.39 -6.23
C LEU A 138 -3.63 -6.03 -5.65
N VAL A 139 -3.27 -5.78 -4.40
CA VAL A 139 -3.46 -4.46 -3.78
C VAL A 139 -2.14 -3.93 -3.25
N VAL A 140 -1.81 -2.70 -3.65
CA VAL A 140 -0.63 -1.96 -3.20
C VAL A 140 -1.09 -0.84 -2.26
N LEU A 141 -0.60 -0.83 -1.02
CA LEU A 141 -1.03 0.09 0.03
C LEU A 141 0.16 0.89 0.56
N ASP A 142 0.20 2.19 0.26
CA ASP A 142 1.28 3.07 0.70
C ASP A 142 0.95 3.70 2.04
N GLU A 143 1.72 3.33 3.10
CA GLU A 143 1.53 3.77 4.48
C GLU A 143 0.04 3.71 4.91
N PRO A 144 -0.63 2.55 4.79
CA PRO A 144 -2.10 2.49 4.90
C PRO A 144 -2.63 2.77 6.31
N PHE A 145 -1.81 2.58 7.34
CA PHE A 145 -2.22 2.77 8.74
C PHE A 145 -2.08 4.23 9.21
N ASN A 146 -1.31 5.05 8.50
CA ASN A 146 -1.12 6.45 8.87
C ASN A 146 -2.43 7.22 8.86
N GLY A 147 -2.70 7.92 9.97
CA GLY A 147 -3.89 8.77 10.11
C GLY A 147 -5.20 8.03 10.38
N LEU A 148 -5.18 6.70 10.50
CA LEU A 148 -6.33 5.93 10.94
C LEU A 148 -6.39 5.89 12.47
N ASP A 149 -7.62 5.91 13.00
CA ASP A 149 -7.89 5.56 14.38
C ASP A 149 -7.89 4.04 14.59
N LEU A 150 -8.00 3.60 15.83
CA LEU A 150 -7.96 2.18 16.18
C LEU A 150 -9.00 1.35 15.40
N ALA A 151 -10.23 1.87 15.26
CA ALA A 151 -11.30 1.17 14.52
C ALA A 151 -10.94 1.01 13.05
N GLY A 152 -10.42 2.07 12.40
CA GLY A 152 -9.95 2.03 11.02
C GLY A 152 -8.80 1.05 10.81
N VAL A 153 -7.84 0.99 11.74
CA VAL A 153 -6.73 0.01 11.71
C VAL A 153 -7.26 -1.43 11.80
N ILE A 154 -8.20 -1.70 12.70
CA ILE A 154 -8.79 -3.03 12.86
C ILE A 154 -9.52 -3.46 11.59
N LEU A 155 -10.37 -2.61 11.02
CA LEU A 155 -11.09 -2.88 9.79
C LEU A 155 -10.14 -3.16 8.62
N LEU A 156 -9.10 -2.34 8.47
CA LEU A 156 -8.10 -2.52 7.42
C LEU A 156 -7.35 -3.85 7.57
N LYS A 157 -6.89 -4.18 8.79
CA LYS A 157 -6.20 -5.46 9.06
C LYS A 157 -7.11 -6.67 8.76
N GLN A 158 -8.40 -6.60 9.12
CA GLN A 158 -9.37 -7.65 8.81
C GLN A 158 -9.53 -7.82 7.29
N TRP A 159 -9.68 -6.73 6.55
CA TRP A 159 -9.80 -6.79 5.10
C TRP A 159 -8.55 -7.36 4.42
N ILE A 160 -7.36 -6.94 4.85
CA ILE A 160 -6.08 -7.47 4.34
C ILE A 160 -6.00 -8.99 4.55
N LYS A 161 -6.37 -9.47 5.75
CA LYS A 161 -6.38 -10.91 6.06
C LYS A 161 -7.39 -11.67 5.19
N GLN A 162 -8.60 -11.13 5.04
CA GLN A 162 -9.62 -11.72 4.17
C GLN A 162 -9.12 -11.82 2.72
N MET A 163 -8.52 -10.78 2.18
CA MET A 163 -7.94 -10.82 0.83
C MET A 163 -6.87 -11.90 0.67
N LYS A 164 -6.01 -12.08 1.67
CA LYS A 164 -5.03 -13.17 1.68
C LYS A 164 -5.71 -14.53 1.63
N GLU A 165 -6.74 -14.75 2.45
CA GLU A 165 -7.51 -16.01 2.48
C GLU A 165 -8.22 -16.27 1.14
N GLU A 166 -8.62 -15.24 0.41
CA GLU A 166 -9.15 -15.29 -0.95
C GLU A 166 -8.06 -15.52 -2.03
N GLY A 167 -6.81 -15.70 -1.63
CA GLY A 167 -5.69 -15.94 -2.54
C GLY A 167 -5.16 -14.70 -3.25
N LYS A 168 -5.53 -13.49 -2.82
CA LYS A 168 -5.04 -12.22 -3.38
C LYS A 168 -3.60 -11.94 -2.92
N CYS A 169 -2.90 -11.09 -3.66
CA CYS A 169 -1.58 -10.58 -3.26
C CYS A 169 -1.71 -9.18 -2.66
N ILE A 170 -1.08 -8.94 -1.52
CA ILE A 170 -1.09 -7.64 -0.86
C ILE A 170 0.35 -7.17 -0.64
N ILE A 171 0.66 -5.95 -1.08
CA ILE A 171 1.94 -5.29 -0.85
C ILE A 171 1.65 -4.01 -0.07
N LEU A 172 2.26 -3.84 1.09
CA LEU A 172 2.06 -2.62 1.87
C LEU A 172 3.38 -2.05 2.38
N SER A 173 3.45 -0.73 2.51
CA SER A 173 4.58 -0.06 3.13
C SER A 173 4.27 0.38 4.55
N SER A 174 5.31 0.42 5.37
CA SER A 174 5.31 1.14 6.64
C SER A 174 6.73 1.48 7.07
N HIS A 175 6.87 2.57 7.83
CA HIS A 175 8.07 2.89 8.57
C HIS A 175 8.01 2.38 10.02
N ILE A 176 6.88 1.77 10.43
CA ILE A 176 6.65 1.21 11.77
C ILE A 176 6.72 -0.31 11.69
N ILE A 177 7.73 -0.92 12.31
CA ILE A 177 8.01 -2.37 12.26
C ILE A 177 6.82 -3.19 12.76
N SER A 178 6.26 -2.85 13.93
CA SER A 178 5.16 -3.58 14.54
C SER A 178 3.90 -3.62 13.66
N SER A 179 3.67 -2.60 12.84
CA SER A 179 2.54 -2.57 11.91
C SER A 179 2.64 -3.65 10.82
N LEU A 180 3.86 -4.04 10.45
CA LEU A 180 4.13 -5.04 9.43
C LEU A 180 4.22 -6.46 10.01
N THR A 181 4.93 -6.64 11.14
CA THR A 181 5.14 -7.96 11.75
C THR A 181 3.85 -8.64 12.19
N ASP A 182 2.80 -7.85 12.47
CA ASP A 182 1.49 -8.37 12.86
C ASP A 182 0.71 -9.05 11.72
N ILE A 183 1.03 -8.74 10.45
CA ILE A 183 0.19 -9.15 9.31
C ILE A 183 0.97 -9.67 8.11
N CYS A 184 2.24 -9.27 7.92
CA CYS A 184 3.03 -9.64 6.74
C CYS A 184 3.65 -11.03 6.89
N ASP A 185 3.66 -11.79 5.79
CA ASP A 185 4.38 -13.06 5.68
C ASP A 185 5.88 -12.82 5.45
N GLU A 186 6.20 -11.81 4.67
CA GLU A 186 7.57 -11.42 4.34
C GLU A 186 7.70 -9.90 4.44
N ILE A 187 8.82 -9.41 4.97
CA ILE A 187 9.11 -7.98 5.10
C ILE A 187 10.46 -7.71 4.47
N SER A 188 10.50 -6.77 3.52
CA SER A 188 11.74 -6.31 2.90
C SER A 188 12.10 -4.92 3.43
N TYR A 189 13.34 -4.73 3.82
CA TYR A 189 13.86 -3.43 4.28
C TYR A 189 14.57 -2.72 3.15
N ILE A 190 14.07 -1.53 2.80
CA ILE A 190 14.68 -0.62 1.82
C ILE A 190 15.40 0.51 2.55
N HIS A 191 16.67 0.69 2.23
CA HIS A 191 17.49 1.81 2.70
C HIS A 191 18.21 2.43 1.50
N ASN A 192 18.15 3.77 1.37
CA ASN A 192 18.79 4.51 0.28
C ASN A 192 18.49 3.91 -1.13
N GLY A 193 17.26 3.50 -1.36
CA GLY A 193 16.81 2.97 -2.64
C GLY A 193 17.23 1.55 -2.95
N LYS A 194 17.83 0.82 -2.02
CA LYS A 194 18.25 -0.58 -2.17
C LYS A 194 17.52 -1.48 -1.18
N THR A 195 17.24 -2.71 -1.59
CA THR A 195 16.82 -3.75 -0.65
C THR A 195 18.05 -4.22 0.14
N VAL A 196 18.02 -4.02 1.46
CA VAL A 196 19.15 -4.32 2.35
C VAL A 196 18.95 -5.65 3.05
N ALA A 197 17.71 -5.98 3.43
CA ALA A 197 17.39 -7.22 4.14
C ALA A 197 15.97 -7.69 3.83
N ASN A 198 15.74 -8.99 3.97
CA ASN A 198 14.43 -9.61 3.91
C ASN A 198 14.21 -10.45 5.17
N PHE A 199 13.02 -10.35 5.74
CA PHE A 199 12.64 -11.00 7.00
C PHE A 199 11.39 -11.84 6.80
N THR A 200 11.41 -13.06 7.34
CA THR A 200 10.27 -13.98 7.36
C THR A 200 10.14 -14.58 8.75
N GLY A 201 8.95 -14.50 9.35
CA GLY A 201 8.66 -15.09 10.65
C GLY A 201 9.42 -14.48 11.84
N LYS A 202 10.00 -13.27 11.69
CA LYS A 202 10.71 -12.56 12.76
C LYS A 202 9.80 -11.62 13.52
N SER A 203 10.03 -11.49 14.82
CA SER A 203 9.41 -10.49 15.66
C SER A 203 9.92 -9.08 15.37
N ALA A 204 9.18 -8.07 15.80
CA ALA A 204 9.58 -6.67 15.67
C ALA A 204 10.96 -6.39 16.31
N ASN A 205 11.22 -6.95 17.49
CA ASN A 205 12.49 -6.78 18.19
C ASN A 205 13.67 -7.40 17.43
N GLU A 206 13.49 -8.60 16.85
CA GLU A 206 14.55 -9.23 16.05
C GLU A 206 14.88 -8.43 14.81
N ILE A 207 13.87 -7.91 14.11
CA ILE A 207 14.06 -7.04 12.95
C ILE A 207 14.78 -5.76 13.35
N GLU A 208 14.37 -5.10 14.45
CA GLU A 208 14.97 -3.88 14.95
C GLU A 208 16.46 -4.09 15.31
N MET A 209 16.78 -5.21 15.96
CA MET A 209 18.15 -5.59 16.28
C MET A 209 19.02 -5.81 15.03
N GLU A 210 18.46 -6.40 13.98
CA GLU A 210 19.22 -6.62 12.74
C GLU A 210 19.42 -5.30 11.97
N ILE A 211 18.38 -4.47 11.90
CA ILE A 211 18.50 -3.16 11.24
C ILE A 211 19.47 -2.25 11.98
N SER A 212 19.49 -2.26 13.32
CA SER A 212 20.42 -1.45 14.10
C SER A 212 21.88 -1.79 13.81
N LYS A 213 22.22 -3.04 13.49
CA LYS A 213 23.57 -3.42 13.08
C LYS A 213 23.97 -2.75 11.77
N PHE A 214 23.06 -2.66 10.79
CA PHE A 214 23.36 -1.91 9.55
C PHE A 214 23.68 -0.45 9.83
N TYR A 215 22.94 0.22 10.74
CA TYR A 215 23.23 1.62 11.09
C TYR A 215 24.58 1.77 11.77
N LEU A 216 24.96 0.86 12.65
CA LEU A 216 26.24 0.92 13.37
C LEU A 216 27.44 0.66 12.44
N GLU A 217 27.29 -0.25 11.46
CA GLU A 217 28.33 -0.53 10.45
C GLU A 217 28.54 0.63 9.47
N PHE A 218 27.53 1.46 9.21
CA PHE A 218 27.61 2.64 8.33
C PHE A 218 27.92 3.95 9.08
N THR A 219 28.01 3.93 10.41
CA THR A 219 28.26 5.11 11.25
C THR A 219 29.64 5.07 11.93
N GLU A 220 30.59 4.28 11.43
CA GLU A 220 31.98 4.50 11.80
C GLU A 220 32.44 5.86 11.21
N ILE A 221 32.32 6.89 12.05
CA ILE A 221 32.87 8.23 11.87
C ILE A 221 34.34 8.23 12.32
#